data_25e960038300224dc37710fc2bc68241
#
_entry.id   25e960038300224dc37710fc2bc68241
#
_cell.length_a   1.000
_cell.length_b   1.000
_cell.length_c   1.000
_cell.angle_alpha   90.00
_cell.angle_beta   90.00
_cell.angle_gamma   90.00
#
_symmetry.space_group_name_H-M   'P 1'
#
loop_
_entity.id
_entity.type
_entity.pdbx_description
1 polymer ?
#
loop_
_entity_poly.entity_id
_entity_poly.type
_entity_poly.pdbx_seq_one_letter_code
_entity_poly.pdbx_strand_id
1 'polypeptide(L)'
;MRKAKKLLPFVLSLMLLSSCGAPASSASGYRQITMDEAAKMMKDEKNYIILDVRRPDEYADGHIPGAINVPNEEIGTKEIAELPDKSQLILVYCRSGRRSKEAAEKLVKLGYTSIAEFGGILDWKGEVLSED
;
A
#
# COMPACT_ATOMS: atom_id res chain seq x y z
N MET A 1 71.80 6.46 -24.21
CA MET A 1 70.82 5.58 -23.53
C MET A 1 69.54 6.35 -23.30
N ARG A 2 68.50 6.00 -23.97
CA ARG A 2 67.20 6.64 -23.82
C ARG A 2 66.39 5.86 -22.83
N LYS A 3 66.03 6.47 -21.72
CA LYS A 3 65.10 5.88 -20.76
C LYS A 3 63.66 6.08 -21.26
N ALA A 4 62.98 5.05 -21.62
CA ALA A 4 61.58 5.10 -21.93
C ALA A 4 60.76 5.33 -20.65
N LYS A 5 60.09 6.45 -20.59
CA LYS A 5 59.11 6.70 -19.55
C LYS A 5 57.84 5.96 -19.88
N LYS A 6 57.57 4.92 -19.14
CA LYS A 6 56.28 4.24 -19.22
C LYS A 6 55.23 5.14 -18.58
N LEU A 7 54.36 5.67 -19.43
CA LEU A 7 53.11 6.27 -18.99
C LEU A 7 52.18 5.16 -18.55
N LEU A 8 51.88 5.11 -17.28
CA LEU A 8 50.77 4.28 -16.83
C LEU A 8 49.47 4.92 -17.30
N PRO A 9 48.57 4.14 -17.92
CA PRO A 9 47.23 4.63 -18.17
C PRO A 9 46.49 4.75 -16.84
N PHE A 10 46.08 5.94 -16.54
CA PHE A 10 45.15 6.21 -15.42
C PHE A 10 43.80 5.62 -15.83
N VAL A 11 43.51 4.45 -15.34
CA VAL A 11 42.16 3.88 -15.49
C VAL A 11 41.25 4.63 -14.56
N LEU A 12 40.54 5.60 -15.09
CA LEU A 12 39.45 6.27 -14.42
C LEU A 12 38.32 5.25 -14.33
N SER A 13 38.24 4.59 -13.18
CA SER A 13 37.12 3.73 -12.83
C SER A 13 35.91 4.63 -12.64
N LEU A 14 35.11 4.73 -13.69
CA LEU A 14 33.80 5.36 -13.62
C LEU A 14 32.90 4.43 -12.81
N MET A 15 32.80 4.69 -11.50
CA MET A 15 31.74 4.05 -10.69
C MET A 15 30.40 4.55 -11.20
N LEU A 16 29.76 3.74 -12.01
CA LEU A 16 28.35 3.85 -12.27
C LEU A 16 27.62 3.59 -10.95
N LEU A 17 27.27 4.66 -10.26
CA LEU A 17 26.28 4.61 -9.23
C LEU A 17 24.96 4.21 -9.89
N SER A 18 24.69 2.92 -9.90
CA SER A 18 23.36 2.41 -10.20
C SER A 18 22.44 2.91 -9.12
N SER A 19 21.77 4.00 -9.37
CA SER A 19 20.65 4.45 -8.58
C SER A 19 19.52 3.45 -8.79
N CYS A 20 19.47 2.43 -7.99
CA CYS A 20 18.25 1.63 -7.85
C CYS A 20 17.19 2.58 -7.31
N GLY A 21 16.25 2.98 -8.17
CA GLY A 21 15.05 3.65 -7.75
C GLY A 21 14.30 2.73 -6.79
N ALA A 22 14.51 2.90 -5.49
CA ALA A 22 13.65 2.27 -4.52
C ALA A 22 12.23 2.77 -4.78
N PRO A 23 11.20 1.88 -4.83
CA PRO A 23 9.83 2.35 -4.83
C PRO A 23 9.66 3.27 -3.64
N ALA A 24 9.03 4.43 -3.85
CA ALA A 24 8.85 5.42 -2.82
C ALA A 24 8.14 4.78 -1.62
N SER A 25 8.91 4.34 -0.64
CA SER A 25 8.36 4.07 0.67
C SER A 25 7.97 5.41 1.25
N SER A 26 6.68 5.66 1.38
CA SER A 26 6.22 6.86 2.05
C SER A 26 6.81 6.86 3.47
N ALA A 27 7.24 8.02 3.95
CA ALA A 27 7.73 8.19 5.32
C ALA A 27 6.71 7.76 6.38
N SER A 28 5.45 7.57 6.01
CA SER A 28 4.35 7.12 6.86
C SER A 28 4.28 5.60 7.06
N GLY A 29 5.08 4.81 6.33
CA GLY A 29 5.09 3.35 6.45
C GLY A 29 3.97 2.63 5.70
N TYR A 30 3.11 3.34 4.98
CA TYR A 30 2.14 2.80 4.02
C TYR A 30 2.23 3.55 2.70
N ARG A 31 1.76 2.94 1.63
CA ARG A 31 1.70 3.58 0.31
C ARG A 31 0.33 4.22 0.10
N GLN A 32 0.32 5.38 -0.53
CA GLN A 32 -0.88 5.95 -1.13
C GLN A 32 -0.86 5.62 -2.62
N ILE A 33 -1.90 4.98 -3.10
CA ILE A 33 -2.08 4.60 -4.49
C ILE A 33 -3.37 5.19 -5.04
N THR A 34 -3.45 5.30 -6.35
CA THR A 34 -4.69 5.75 -7.01
C THR A 34 -5.73 4.64 -7.03
N MET A 35 -6.97 5.02 -7.29
CA MET A 35 -8.07 4.08 -7.48
C MET A 35 -7.80 3.11 -8.64
N ASP A 36 -7.21 3.60 -9.73
CA ASP A 36 -6.85 2.79 -10.90
C ASP A 36 -5.72 1.80 -10.58
N GLU A 37 -4.73 2.22 -9.81
CA GLU A 37 -3.67 1.34 -9.32
C GLU A 37 -4.23 0.24 -8.41
N ALA A 38 -5.16 0.58 -7.52
CA ALA A 38 -5.83 -0.39 -6.66
C ALA A 38 -6.61 -1.42 -7.49
N ALA A 39 -7.39 -0.95 -8.46
CA ALA A 39 -8.15 -1.84 -9.36
C ALA A 39 -7.22 -2.79 -10.13
N LYS A 40 -6.08 -2.28 -10.59
CA LYS A 40 -5.05 -3.10 -11.25
C LYS A 40 -4.46 -4.13 -10.31
N MET A 41 -4.13 -3.77 -9.09
CA MET A 41 -3.61 -4.69 -8.08
C MET A 41 -4.63 -5.79 -7.76
N MET A 42 -5.90 -5.47 -7.63
CA MET A 42 -6.97 -6.45 -7.40
C MET A 42 -7.08 -7.46 -8.55
N LYS A 43 -6.73 -7.06 -9.75
CA LYS A 43 -6.74 -7.92 -10.93
C LYS A 43 -5.49 -8.79 -11.06
N ASP A 44 -4.32 -8.22 -10.74
CA ASP A 44 -3.02 -8.84 -10.98
C ASP A 44 -2.50 -9.64 -9.78
N GLU A 45 -2.87 -9.25 -8.55
CA GLU A 45 -2.44 -9.90 -7.31
C GLU A 45 -3.44 -10.97 -6.87
N LYS A 46 -2.95 -11.99 -6.14
CA LYS A 46 -3.78 -13.10 -5.68
C LYS A 46 -3.99 -13.14 -4.17
N ASN A 47 -3.04 -12.64 -3.41
CA ASN A 47 -3.03 -12.72 -1.96
C ASN A 47 -3.11 -11.33 -1.33
N TYR A 48 -4.27 -10.73 -1.43
CA TYR A 48 -4.54 -9.43 -0.83
C TYR A 48 -5.86 -9.44 -0.07
N ILE A 49 -6.00 -8.49 0.83
CA ILE A 49 -7.25 -8.18 1.52
C ILE A 49 -7.68 -6.79 1.10
N ILE A 50 -8.95 -6.61 0.76
CA ILE A 50 -9.58 -5.30 0.60
C ILE A 50 -10.25 -4.98 1.93
N LEU A 51 -9.83 -3.89 2.56
CA LEU A 51 -10.29 -3.48 3.89
C LEU A 51 -11.13 -2.21 3.80
N ASP A 52 -12.41 -2.35 4.07
CA ASP A 52 -13.34 -1.24 4.23
C ASP A 52 -13.36 -0.81 5.70
N VAL A 53 -12.91 0.41 5.96
CA VAL A 53 -12.81 0.93 7.34
C VAL A 53 -13.93 1.89 7.70
N ARG A 54 -15.02 1.86 6.91
CA ARG A 54 -16.23 2.62 7.19
C ARG A 54 -17.07 1.91 8.27
N ARG A 55 -18.14 2.55 8.67
CA ARG A 55 -19.10 1.95 9.60
C ARG A 55 -19.79 0.72 8.98
N PRO A 56 -20.27 -0.21 9.80
CA PRO A 56 -20.97 -1.40 9.29
C PRO A 56 -22.21 -1.09 8.44
N ASP A 57 -22.96 -0.03 8.78
CA ASP A 57 -24.11 0.41 8.00
C ASP A 57 -23.72 0.92 6.60
N GLU A 58 -22.63 1.67 6.49
CA GLU A 58 -22.09 2.12 5.20
C GLU A 58 -21.64 0.93 4.34
N TYR A 59 -20.96 -0.04 4.96
CA TYR A 59 -20.51 -1.25 4.28
C TYR A 59 -21.70 -2.07 3.75
N ALA A 60 -22.74 -2.27 4.55
CA ALA A 60 -23.93 -3.00 4.15
C ALA A 60 -24.68 -2.34 2.99
N ASP A 61 -24.74 -1.01 2.97
CA ASP A 61 -25.38 -0.24 1.89
C ASP A 61 -24.64 -0.38 0.55
N GLY A 62 -23.36 -0.65 0.56
CA GLY A 62 -22.59 -0.87 -0.64
C GLY A 62 -21.08 -0.89 -0.36
N HIS A 63 -20.40 -1.90 -0.85
CA HIS A 63 -18.95 -2.07 -0.68
C HIS A 63 -18.30 -2.66 -1.94
N ILE A 64 -17.01 -2.54 -2.05
CA ILE A 64 -16.24 -3.14 -3.13
C ILE A 64 -16.30 -4.66 -3.00
N PRO A 65 -16.57 -5.39 -4.09
CA PRO A 65 -16.65 -6.85 -4.06
C PRO A 65 -15.40 -7.48 -3.41
N GLY A 66 -15.62 -8.40 -2.48
CA GLY A 66 -14.56 -9.07 -1.73
C GLY A 66 -14.01 -8.31 -0.54
N ALA A 67 -14.43 -7.06 -0.31
CA ALA A 67 -14.00 -6.30 0.84
C ALA A 67 -14.54 -6.88 2.15
N ILE A 68 -13.70 -6.84 3.19
CA ILE A 68 -14.12 -7.08 4.57
C ILE A 68 -14.24 -5.75 5.30
N ASN A 69 -15.08 -5.70 6.31
CA ASN A 69 -15.32 -4.49 7.09
C ASN A 69 -14.70 -4.58 8.48
N VAL A 70 -13.77 -3.69 8.75
CA VAL A 70 -13.26 -3.43 10.10
C VAL A 70 -13.28 -1.92 10.30
N PRO A 71 -14.23 -1.39 11.05
CA PRO A 71 -14.36 0.05 11.24
C PRO A 71 -13.09 0.70 11.80
N ASN A 72 -12.77 1.89 11.32
CA ASN A 72 -11.58 2.63 11.76
C ASN A 72 -11.51 2.77 13.29
N GLU A 73 -12.64 2.95 13.96
CA GLU A 73 -12.73 3.10 15.42
C GLU A 73 -12.29 1.84 16.18
N GLU A 74 -12.37 0.67 15.54
CA GLU A 74 -11.97 -0.61 16.13
C GLU A 74 -10.51 -0.96 15.91
N ILE A 75 -9.81 -0.20 15.07
CA ILE A 75 -8.39 -0.41 14.77
C ILE A 75 -7.52 0.36 15.77
N GLY A 76 -6.55 -0.29 16.37
CA GLY A 76 -5.49 0.39 17.12
C GLY A 76 -5.29 -0.05 18.56
N THR A 77 -6.19 -0.83 19.16
CA THR A 77 -6.10 -1.23 20.57
C THR A 77 -5.97 -2.72 20.79
N LYS A 78 -6.32 -3.54 19.81
CA LYS A 78 -6.33 -5.01 19.90
C LYS A 78 -5.84 -5.61 18.60
N GLU A 79 -5.42 -6.87 18.65
CA GLU A 79 -5.20 -7.64 17.44
C GLU A 79 -6.49 -7.76 16.64
N ILE A 80 -6.37 -7.67 15.33
CA ILE A 80 -7.49 -7.76 14.41
C ILE A 80 -7.57 -9.20 13.91
N ALA A 81 -8.58 -9.94 14.37
CA ALA A 81 -8.76 -11.36 14.04
C ALA A 81 -8.89 -11.59 12.53
N GLU A 82 -9.49 -10.65 11.81
CA GLU A 82 -9.68 -10.70 10.36
C GLU A 82 -8.38 -10.47 9.58
N LEU A 83 -7.33 -9.98 10.24
CA LEU A 83 -6.03 -9.65 9.65
C LEU A 83 -4.90 -10.35 10.41
N PRO A 84 -4.85 -11.71 10.37
CA PRO A 84 -3.87 -12.47 11.16
C PRO A 84 -2.44 -12.39 10.62
N ASP A 85 -2.28 -12.15 9.31
CA ASP A 85 -0.97 -12.09 8.66
C ASP A 85 -0.55 -10.61 8.47
N LYS A 86 0.43 -10.18 9.25
CA LYS A 86 0.94 -8.80 9.21
C LYS A 86 1.80 -8.48 7.99
N SER A 87 2.18 -9.46 7.20
CA SER A 87 2.91 -9.28 5.95
C SER A 87 2.01 -9.29 4.71
N GLN A 88 0.74 -9.64 4.86
CA GLN A 88 -0.20 -9.68 3.77
C GLN A 88 -0.50 -8.28 3.22
N LEU A 89 -0.65 -8.18 1.90
CA LEU A 89 -1.06 -6.94 1.25
C LEU A 89 -2.48 -6.56 1.67
N ILE A 90 -2.65 -5.36 2.19
CA ILE A 90 -3.93 -4.81 2.61
C ILE A 90 -4.22 -3.56 1.79
N LEU A 91 -5.30 -3.59 1.03
CA LEU A 91 -5.81 -2.47 0.25
C LEU A 91 -6.91 -1.80 1.07
N VAL A 92 -6.66 -0.58 1.54
CA VAL A 92 -7.52 0.11 2.51
C VAL A 92 -8.27 1.25 1.85
N TYR A 93 -9.56 1.32 2.08
CA TYR A 93 -10.40 2.44 1.61
C TYR A 93 -11.46 2.82 2.65
N CYS A 94 -12.01 4.02 2.50
CA CYS A 94 -13.18 4.48 3.24
C CYS A 94 -14.18 5.15 2.30
N ARG A 95 -14.89 6.18 2.76
CA ARG A 95 -15.84 6.93 1.91
C ARG A 95 -15.13 7.95 1.02
N SER A 96 -14.27 8.78 1.61
CA SER A 96 -13.61 9.91 0.92
C SER A 96 -12.08 9.97 1.11
N GLY A 97 -11.49 9.08 1.92
CA GLY A 97 -10.04 8.95 2.11
C GLY A 97 -9.49 9.35 3.48
N ARG A 98 -10.21 10.08 4.32
CA ARG A 98 -9.70 10.52 5.63
C ARG A 98 -9.54 9.35 6.61
N ARG A 99 -10.60 8.57 6.81
CA ARG A 99 -10.59 7.42 7.73
C ARG A 99 -9.63 6.33 7.28
N SER A 100 -9.49 6.12 5.98
CA SER A 100 -8.56 5.12 5.44
C SER A 100 -7.10 5.48 5.70
N LYS A 101 -6.74 6.75 5.66
CA LYS A 101 -5.39 7.22 6.03
C LYS A 101 -5.13 7.03 7.53
N GLU A 102 -6.08 7.39 8.37
CA GLU A 102 -5.99 7.15 9.82
C GLU A 102 -5.86 5.65 10.13
N ALA A 103 -6.66 4.82 9.49
CA ALA A 103 -6.61 3.37 9.64
C ALA A 103 -5.26 2.80 9.17
N ALA A 104 -4.74 3.26 8.04
CA ALA A 104 -3.43 2.86 7.53
C ALA A 104 -2.31 3.18 8.53
N GLU A 105 -2.32 4.37 9.13
CA GLU A 105 -1.36 4.76 10.18
C GLU A 105 -1.45 3.84 11.41
N LYS A 106 -2.67 3.51 11.84
CA LYS A 106 -2.89 2.58 12.96
C LYS A 106 -2.38 1.18 12.65
N LEU A 107 -2.62 0.68 11.43
CA LEU A 107 -2.12 -0.62 10.98
C LEU A 107 -0.59 -0.66 10.97
N VAL A 108 0.07 0.40 10.53
CA VAL A 108 1.54 0.52 10.60
C VAL A 108 2.02 0.35 12.04
N LYS A 109 1.39 1.05 12.98
CA LYS A 109 1.75 0.96 14.41
C LYS A 109 1.52 -0.44 15.00
N LEU A 110 0.56 -1.19 14.46
CA LEU A 110 0.30 -2.57 14.85
C LEU A 110 1.27 -3.58 14.21
N GLY A 111 2.16 -3.13 13.34
CA GLY A 111 3.19 -3.96 12.72
C GLY A 111 2.84 -4.53 11.36
N TYR A 112 1.75 -4.10 10.74
CA TYR A 112 1.44 -4.47 9.35
C TYR A 112 2.42 -3.78 8.40
N THR A 113 2.98 -4.54 7.46
CA THR A 113 4.12 -4.09 6.65
C THR A 113 3.79 -3.84 5.18
N SER A 114 2.62 -4.24 4.72
CA SER A 114 2.24 -4.14 3.30
C SER A 114 0.84 -3.53 3.15
N ILE A 115 0.78 -2.21 3.27
CA ILE A 115 -0.47 -1.44 3.28
C ILE A 115 -0.47 -0.48 2.10
N ALA A 116 -1.55 -0.50 1.31
CA ALA A 116 -1.82 0.45 0.24
C ALA A 116 -3.18 1.10 0.47
N GLU A 117 -3.19 2.38 0.75
CA GLU A 117 -4.40 3.19 0.95
C GLU A 117 -4.79 3.81 -0.40
N PHE A 118 -6.07 3.69 -0.80
CA PHE A 118 -6.48 4.11 -2.14
C PHE A 118 -7.69 5.06 -2.17
N GLY A 119 -7.96 5.74 -1.08
CA GLY A 119 -8.98 6.80 -1.05
C GLY A 119 -10.36 6.32 -0.63
N GLY A 120 -11.37 6.71 -1.36
CA GLY A 120 -12.74 6.46 -0.97
C GLY A 120 -13.65 5.91 -2.07
N ILE A 121 -14.67 5.17 -1.65
CA ILE A 121 -15.63 4.53 -2.53
C ILE A 121 -16.38 5.52 -3.43
N LEU A 122 -16.43 6.81 -3.05
CA LEU A 122 -17.04 7.85 -3.89
C LEU A 122 -16.37 7.97 -5.26
N ASP A 123 -15.08 7.65 -5.36
CA ASP A 123 -14.32 7.69 -6.59
C ASP A 123 -14.21 6.32 -7.29
N TRP A 124 -14.76 5.28 -6.68
CA TRP A 124 -14.74 3.92 -7.23
C TRP A 124 -15.66 3.79 -8.43
N LYS A 125 -15.13 3.28 -9.54
CA LYS A 125 -15.85 3.12 -10.81
C LYS A 125 -16.27 1.68 -11.08
N GLY A 126 -15.84 0.75 -10.23
CA GLY A 126 -16.15 -0.66 -10.37
C GLY A 126 -17.50 -1.04 -9.76
N GLU A 127 -17.75 -2.32 -9.72
CA GLU A 127 -18.94 -2.90 -9.11
C GLU A 127 -18.99 -2.62 -7.61
N VAL A 128 -20.19 -2.45 -7.09
CA VAL A 128 -20.48 -2.31 -5.66
C VAL A 128 -21.56 -3.33 -5.29
N LEU A 129 -21.32 -4.09 -4.23
CA LEU A 129 -22.26 -5.04 -3.69
C LEU A 129 -22.93 -4.48 -2.44
N SER A 130 -24.23 -4.74 -2.28
CA SER A 130 -24.95 -4.43 -1.04
C SER A 130 -25.34 -5.74 -0.32
N GLU A 131 -25.43 -5.67 0.99
CA GLU A 131 -26.01 -6.73 1.81
C GLU A 131 -27.50 -6.46 1.98
N ASP A 132 -28.33 -7.46 1.65
CA ASP A 132 -29.78 -7.40 1.83
C ASP A 132 -30.17 -7.73 3.28
#